data_ee60a6ce4d6132c57ca249a977cb991b
#
_entry.id   ee60a6ce4d6132c57ca249a977cb991b
#
_cell.length_a   1.000
_cell.length_b   1.000
_cell.length_c   1.000
_cell.angle_alpha   90.00
_cell.angle_beta   90.00
_cell.angle_gamma   90.00
#
_symmetry.space_group_name_H-M   'P 1'
#
loop_
_entity.id
_entity.type
_entity.pdbx_description
1 polymer ?
#
loop_
_entity_poly.entity_id
_entity_poly.type
_entity_poly.pdbx_seq_one_letter_code
_entity_poly.pdbx_strand_id
1 'polypeptide(L)'
;LDDPCEISDYLNASTINTLGGLEGNSGNPGYSTKVHAVINGCGALARYSWLEAGDVPLCSFHGTADGTVKYNRGVVNPGTPLMYLDGSRMLHERACAIGVENQFYTFPGAPHVPYLSNAAYMDTSIRFVRDFLVKQLGCTETALQPANNPLQTVTLYAINYCDGSPVNEVCSTSGLTEDQWSLNIYPNPSTGQLYISVDGAQIDQLHVTDLLGKTHLFMESVQQEEFDFSFLPNGTYFVSLRLSNGQEHMRPFIIQH
;
A
#
# COMPACT_ATOMS: atom_id res chain seq x y z
N LEU A 1 -7.78 -18.60 -3.79
CA LEU A 1 -8.42 -19.73 -3.11
C LEU A 1 -7.80 -21.02 -3.63
N ASP A 2 -6.79 -21.50 -2.94
CA ASP A 2 -6.09 -22.73 -3.36
C ASP A 2 -6.73 -23.98 -2.72
N ASP A 3 -7.55 -23.81 -1.68
CA ASP A 3 -8.23 -24.89 -0.98
C ASP A 3 -9.75 -24.83 -1.17
N PRO A 4 -10.36 -25.86 -1.84
CA PRO A 4 -11.81 -25.94 -2.01
C PRO A 4 -12.60 -25.94 -0.70
N CYS A 5 -11.99 -26.33 0.44
CA CYS A 5 -12.68 -26.34 1.72
C CYS A 5 -13.04 -24.94 2.21
N GLU A 6 -12.29 -23.91 1.81
CA GLU A 6 -12.54 -22.53 2.21
C GLU A 6 -13.86 -21.96 1.72
N ILE A 7 -14.33 -22.45 0.58
CA ILE A 7 -15.61 -22.04 0.02
C ILE A 7 -16.75 -23.02 0.31
N SER A 8 -16.45 -24.18 0.93
CA SER A 8 -17.45 -25.22 1.22
C SER A 8 -18.59 -24.77 2.13
N ASP A 9 -18.33 -23.77 2.99
CA ASP A 9 -19.35 -23.15 3.85
C ASP A 9 -20.35 -22.29 3.07
N TYR A 10 -20.01 -21.91 1.83
CA TYR A 10 -20.80 -21.01 0.98
C TYR A 10 -21.35 -21.71 -0.27
N LEU A 11 -20.60 -22.65 -0.83
CA LEU A 11 -20.93 -23.38 -2.03
C LEU A 11 -20.68 -24.89 -1.83
N ASN A 12 -21.60 -25.73 -2.24
CA ASN A 12 -21.39 -27.17 -2.21
C ASN A 12 -20.48 -27.62 -3.37
N ALA A 13 -19.83 -28.78 -3.21
CA ALA A 13 -18.90 -29.32 -4.19
C ALA A 13 -19.52 -29.52 -5.59
N SER A 14 -20.79 -29.86 -5.67
CA SER A 14 -21.50 -30.01 -6.96
C SER A 14 -21.62 -28.68 -7.69
N THR A 15 -21.90 -27.58 -6.98
CA THR A 15 -21.96 -26.25 -7.55
C THR A 15 -20.56 -25.80 -8.01
N ILE A 16 -19.51 -26.02 -7.21
CA ILE A 16 -18.15 -25.70 -7.58
C ILE A 16 -17.73 -26.43 -8.86
N ASN A 17 -17.99 -27.74 -8.94
CA ASN A 17 -17.67 -28.54 -10.13
C ASN A 17 -18.46 -28.08 -11.37
N THR A 18 -19.73 -27.72 -11.22
CA THR A 18 -20.56 -27.21 -12.31
C THR A 18 -20.03 -25.87 -12.85
N LEU A 19 -19.46 -25.06 -11.99
CA LEU A 19 -18.83 -23.78 -12.35
C LEU A 19 -17.42 -23.93 -12.93
N GLY A 20 -16.86 -25.14 -13.01
CA GLY A 20 -15.52 -25.39 -13.56
C GLY A 20 -14.41 -25.38 -12.52
N GLY A 21 -14.72 -25.58 -11.24
CA GLY A 21 -13.77 -25.52 -10.14
C GLY A 21 -13.32 -24.09 -9.84
N LEU A 22 -12.11 -23.96 -9.27
CA LEU A 22 -11.54 -22.66 -8.91
C LEU A 22 -11.15 -21.82 -10.14
N GLU A 23 -10.80 -22.45 -11.24
CA GLU A 23 -10.44 -21.78 -12.50
C GLU A 23 -11.66 -21.31 -13.30
N GLY A 24 -12.84 -21.80 -13.00
CA GLY A 24 -14.07 -21.51 -13.72
C GLY A 24 -14.13 -22.16 -15.11
N ASN A 25 -15.21 -21.88 -15.84
CA ASN A 25 -15.46 -22.41 -17.18
C ASN A 25 -15.84 -21.31 -18.20
N SER A 26 -15.25 -20.14 -18.08
CA SER A 26 -15.57 -18.94 -18.86
C SER A 26 -15.25 -19.01 -20.36
N GLY A 27 -14.81 -20.15 -20.88
CA GLY A 27 -14.71 -20.40 -22.32
C GLY A 27 -13.37 -20.12 -22.97
N ASN A 28 -12.33 -19.85 -22.20
CA ASN A 28 -10.95 -19.67 -22.70
C ASN A 28 -9.98 -20.71 -22.09
N PRO A 29 -10.16 -22.00 -22.37
CA PRO A 29 -9.29 -23.04 -21.81
C PRO A 29 -7.84 -22.88 -22.31
N GLY A 30 -6.89 -23.10 -21.41
CA GLY A 30 -5.45 -22.98 -21.70
C GLY A 30 -4.84 -21.60 -21.45
N TYR A 31 -5.63 -20.61 -21.08
CA TYR A 31 -5.12 -19.32 -20.61
C TYR A 31 -5.08 -19.30 -19.07
N SER A 32 -4.06 -18.64 -18.53
CA SER A 32 -3.92 -18.48 -17.10
C SER A 32 -4.98 -17.53 -16.53
N THR A 33 -5.57 -17.88 -15.40
CA THR A 33 -6.43 -17.00 -14.60
C THR A 33 -5.65 -16.16 -13.58
N LYS A 34 -4.31 -16.35 -13.51
CA LYS A 34 -3.44 -15.61 -12.59
C LYS A 34 -3.44 -14.12 -12.91
N VAL A 35 -3.59 -13.31 -11.88
CA VAL A 35 -3.49 -11.85 -11.94
C VAL A 35 -2.21 -11.38 -11.27
N HIS A 36 -1.77 -10.16 -11.55
CA HIS A 36 -0.54 -9.59 -10.97
C HIS A 36 -0.81 -8.74 -9.74
N ALA A 37 -2.02 -8.23 -9.59
CA ALA A 37 -2.46 -7.43 -8.46
C ALA A 37 -4.00 -7.38 -8.41
N VAL A 38 -4.56 -7.02 -7.27
CA VAL A 38 -6.01 -6.85 -7.07
C VAL A 38 -6.32 -5.41 -6.69
N ILE A 39 -7.32 -4.83 -7.35
CA ILE A 39 -7.91 -3.53 -6.98
C ILE A 39 -9.26 -3.80 -6.34
N ASN A 40 -9.41 -3.41 -5.08
CA ASN A 40 -10.60 -3.65 -4.26
C ASN A 40 -11.28 -2.33 -3.90
N GLY A 41 -12.29 -1.94 -4.66
CA GLY A 41 -13.08 -0.73 -4.41
C GLY A 41 -14.34 -1.01 -3.59
N CYS A 42 -14.36 -0.64 -2.31
CA CYS A 42 -15.46 -0.88 -1.38
C CYS A 42 -15.89 -2.36 -1.29
N GLY A 43 -14.95 -3.28 -1.49
CA GLY A 43 -15.21 -4.71 -1.50
C GLY A 43 -14.90 -5.40 -0.18
N ALA A 44 -15.10 -6.72 -0.20
CA ALA A 44 -14.91 -7.58 0.96
C ALA A 44 -14.63 -9.02 0.53
N LEU A 45 -14.12 -9.83 1.45
CA LEU A 45 -14.09 -11.29 1.34
C LEU A 45 -15.08 -11.91 2.33
N ALA A 46 -15.47 -13.15 2.10
CA ALA A 46 -16.29 -13.90 3.07
C ALA A 46 -15.53 -14.11 4.39
N ARG A 47 -14.23 -14.37 4.30
CA ARG A 47 -13.31 -14.45 5.46
C ARG A 47 -12.00 -13.77 5.13
N TYR A 48 -11.45 -13.02 6.09
CA TYR A 48 -10.15 -12.39 5.93
C TYR A 48 -9.02 -13.42 5.80
N SER A 49 -9.19 -14.64 6.33
CA SER A 49 -8.21 -15.74 6.23
C SER A 49 -7.98 -16.25 4.82
N TRP A 50 -8.88 -15.95 3.88
CA TRP A 50 -8.68 -16.26 2.47
C TRP A 50 -7.55 -15.47 1.82
N LEU A 51 -7.09 -14.42 2.49
CA LEU A 51 -5.87 -13.73 2.12
C LEU A 51 -4.70 -14.42 2.79
N GLU A 52 -3.77 -14.96 2.00
CA GLU A 52 -2.65 -15.81 2.43
C GLU A 52 -1.29 -15.19 2.12
N ALA A 53 -0.26 -15.67 2.84
CA ALA A 53 1.10 -15.23 2.58
C ALA A 53 1.55 -15.66 1.18
N GLY A 54 2.03 -14.70 0.38
CA GLY A 54 2.41 -14.95 -1.01
C GLY A 54 1.33 -14.57 -2.02
N ASP A 55 0.16 -14.14 -1.57
CA ASP A 55 -0.85 -13.56 -2.45
C ASP A 55 -0.35 -12.30 -3.17
N VAL A 56 -0.99 -12.01 -4.28
CA VAL A 56 -0.65 -10.86 -5.11
C VAL A 56 -0.94 -9.53 -4.40
N PRO A 57 -0.22 -8.46 -4.75
CA PRO A 57 -0.42 -7.14 -4.15
C PRO A 57 -1.87 -6.66 -4.18
N LEU A 58 -2.32 -6.05 -3.08
CA LEU A 58 -3.69 -5.59 -2.87
C LEU A 58 -3.76 -4.06 -2.75
N CYS A 59 -4.58 -3.41 -3.59
CA CYS A 59 -4.93 -2.00 -3.48
C CYS A 59 -6.39 -1.85 -3.09
N SER A 60 -6.68 -1.33 -1.91
CA SER A 60 -8.05 -1.17 -1.42
C SER A 60 -8.39 0.30 -1.17
N PHE A 61 -9.66 0.67 -1.43
CA PHE A 61 -10.21 1.95 -0.98
C PHE A 61 -11.67 1.80 -0.57
N HIS A 62 -12.08 2.47 0.55
CA HIS A 62 -13.36 2.19 1.17
C HIS A 62 -13.89 3.38 1.99
N GLY A 63 -15.20 3.61 1.97
CA GLY A 63 -15.89 4.59 2.79
C GLY A 63 -16.19 4.07 4.20
N THR A 64 -15.90 4.85 5.25
CA THR A 64 -16.13 4.38 6.63
C THR A 64 -17.58 4.30 7.03
N ALA A 65 -18.49 4.99 6.32
CA ALA A 65 -19.93 4.94 6.53
C ALA A 65 -20.65 4.04 5.51
N ASP A 66 -19.93 3.08 4.89
CA ASP A 66 -20.52 2.16 3.93
C ASP A 66 -21.62 1.31 4.59
N GLY A 67 -22.85 1.52 4.12
CA GLY A 67 -24.05 0.82 4.60
C GLY A 67 -24.31 -0.51 3.89
N THR A 68 -23.73 -0.69 2.71
CA THR A 68 -23.94 -1.85 1.84
C THR A 68 -22.92 -2.94 2.13
N VAL A 69 -21.64 -2.65 1.92
CA VAL A 69 -20.52 -3.50 2.27
C VAL A 69 -19.78 -2.85 3.42
N LYS A 70 -19.77 -3.47 4.58
CA LYS A 70 -19.19 -2.85 5.78
C LYS A 70 -17.67 -2.64 5.65
N TYR A 71 -17.22 -1.46 6.07
CA TYR A 71 -15.81 -1.09 6.12
C TYR A 71 -14.95 -2.10 6.92
N ASN A 72 -15.46 -2.55 8.07
CA ASN A 72 -14.93 -3.66 8.87
C ASN A 72 -15.69 -4.95 8.55
N ARG A 73 -15.96 -5.78 9.56
CA ARG A 73 -16.86 -6.94 9.45
C ARG A 73 -18.30 -6.52 9.60
N GLY A 74 -19.16 -7.06 8.77
CA GLY A 74 -20.60 -6.90 8.94
C GLY A 74 -21.41 -7.59 7.87
N VAL A 75 -22.73 -7.51 8.01
CA VAL A 75 -23.66 -8.08 7.04
C VAL A 75 -23.69 -7.19 5.80
N VAL A 76 -23.43 -7.79 4.64
CA VAL A 76 -23.64 -7.12 3.36
C VAL A 76 -25.14 -6.93 3.12
N ASN A 77 -25.52 -5.69 2.80
CA ASN A 77 -26.92 -5.31 2.66
C ASN A 77 -27.15 -4.41 1.43
N PRO A 78 -27.33 -4.98 0.24
CA PRO A 78 -27.69 -4.22 -0.96
C PRO A 78 -29.20 -3.84 -1.02
N GLY A 79 -29.88 -3.82 0.11
CA GLY A 79 -31.33 -3.62 0.28
C GLY A 79 -31.99 -4.77 1.05
N THR A 80 -31.35 -5.93 1.08
CA THR A 80 -31.74 -7.08 1.92
C THR A 80 -30.48 -7.67 2.52
N PRO A 81 -30.44 -7.93 3.85
CA PRO A 81 -29.31 -8.58 4.49
C PRO A 81 -29.02 -9.95 3.88
N LEU A 82 -27.76 -10.22 3.50
CA LEU A 82 -27.35 -11.49 2.88
C LEU A 82 -26.49 -12.30 3.84
N MET A 83 -25.23 -11.95 4.00
CA MET A 83 -24.27 -12.72 4.76
C MET A 83 -23.22 -11.81 5.41
N TYR A 84 -22.47 -12.31 6.39
CA TYR A 84 -21.31 -11.60 6.94
C TYR A 84 -20.16 -11.64 5.95
N LEU A 85 -19.49 -10.50 5.81
CA LEU A 85 -18.26 -10.33 5.06
C LEU A 85 -17.23 -9.55 5.86
N ASP A 86 -15.97 -9.74 5.52
CA ASP A 86 -14.84 -8.99 6.06
C ASP A 86 -14.44 -7.91 5.06
N GLY A 87 -14.71 -6.66 5.42
CA GLY A 87 -14.48 -5.50 4.59
C GLY A 87 -13.00 -5.13 4.47
N SER A 88 -12.73 -4.14 3.63
CA SER A 88 -11.36 -3.75 3.23
C SER A 88 -10.43 -3.44 4.42
N ARG A 89 -10.97 -2.93 5.54
CA ARG A 89 -10.19 -2.69 6.74
C ARG A 89 -9.65 -3.98 7.36
N MET A 90 -10.46 -5.04 7.42
CA MET A 90 -10.04 -6.36 7.92
C MET A 90 -8.99 -6.96 6.99
N LEU A 91 -9.19 -6.84 5.67
CA LEU A 91 -8.25 -7.33 4.66
C LEU A 91 -6.90 -6.60 4.74
N HIS A 92 -6.91 -5.29 4.98
CA HIS A 92 -5.69 -4.52 5.19
C HIS A 92 -4.90 -5.01 6.41
N GLU A 93 -5.55 -5.21 7.56
CA GLU A 93 -4.90 -5.73 8.77
C GLU A 93 -4.33 -7.13 8.53
N ARG A 94 -5.07 -7.99 7.85
CA ARG A 94 -4.60 -9.33 7.50
C ARG A 94 -3.39 -9.26 6.57
N ALA A 95 -3.46 -8.48 5.50
CA ALA A 95 -2.37 -8.31 4.55
C ALA A 95 -1.08 -7.84 5.25
N CYS A 96 -1.18 -6.85 6.16
CA CYS A 96 -0.05 -6.41 6.98
C CYS A 96 0.52 -7.54 7.83
N ALA A 97 -0.35 -8.31 8.51
CA ALA A 97 0.07 -9.37 9.42
C ALA A 97 0.85 -10.50 8.74
N ILE A 98 0.48 -10.82 7.49
CA ILE A 98 1.09 -11.93 6.71
C ILE A 98 2.09 -11.47 5.66
N GLY A 99 2.39 -10.17 5.59
CA GLY A 99 3.40 -9.63 4.68
C GLY A 99 2.98 -9.55 3.20
N VAL A 100 1.67 -9.54 2.91
CA VAL A 100 1.17 -9.25 1.57
C VAL A 100 1.30 -7.76 1.30
N GLU A 101 1.96 -7.39 0.19
CA GLU A 101 2.09 -6.00 -0.20
C GLU A 101 0.70 -5.39 -0.41
N ASN A 102 0.41 -4.30 0.31
CA ASN A 102 -0.89 -3.69 0.20
C ASN A 102 -0.86 -2.17 0.39
N GLN A 103 -1.84 -1.50 -0.21
CA GLN A 103 -2.12 -0.09 0.00
C GLN A 103 -3.60 0.07 0.31
N PHE A 104 -3.93 0.95 1.24
CA PHE A 104 -5.30 1.19 1.63
C PHE A 104 -5.60 2.69 1.71
N TYR A 105 -6.70 3.10 1.07
CA TYR A 105 -7.22 4.47 1.14
C TYR A 105 -8.59 4.49 1.81
N THR A 106 -8.73 5.28 2.87
CA THR A 106 -9.97 5.44 3.62
C THR A 106 -10.65 6.76 3.22
N PHE A 107 -11.94 6.69 2.88
CA PHE A 107 -12.80 7.87 2.71
C PHE A 107 -13.62 8.10 3.98
N PRO A 108 -13.21 9.02 4.89
CA PRO A 108 -13.92 9.24 6.15
C PRO A 108 -15.37 9.71 5.92
N GLY A 109 -16.33 9.07 6.59
CA GLY A 109 -17.75 9.39 6.50
C GLY A 109 -18.42 9.11 5.15
N ALA A 110 -17.71 8.57 4.18
CA ALA A 110 -18.24 8.30 2.86
C ALA A 110 -19.06 6.99 2.82
N PRO A 111 -20.15 6.95 2.00
CA PRO A 111 -20.98 5.77 1.82
C PRO A 111 -20.35 4.73 0.91
N HIS A 112 -21.14 3.71 0.50
CA HIS A 112 -20.75 2.72 -0.50
C HIS A 112 -20.44 3.38 -1.86
N VAL A 113 -19.32 2.95 -2.50
CA VAL A 113 -18.85 3.43 -3.81
C VAL A 113 -18.91 4.95 -3.99
N PRO A 114 -18.33 5.75 -3.07
CA PRO A 114 -18.53 7.20 -3.06
C PRO A 114 -17.96 7.89 -4.30
N TYR A 115 -17.04 7.27 -4.97
CA TYR A 115 -16.40 7.74 -6.20
C TYR A 115 -17.36 7.77 -7.41
N LEU A 116 -18.46 7.03 -7.38
CA LEU A 116 -19.45 7.08 -8.48
C LEU A 116 -20.30 8.36 -8.46
N SER A 117 -20.45 8.99 -7.30
CA SER A 117 -21.31 10.17 -7.12
C SER A 117 -20.53 11.45 -6.81
N ASN A 118 -19.22 11.37 -6.56
CA ASN A 118 -18.39 12.51 -6.17
C ASN A 118 -17.11 12.55 -7.00
N ALA A 119 -16.97 13.57 -7.85
CA ALA A 119 -15.83 13.73 -8.75
C ALA A 119 -14.48 13.82 -8.02
N ALA A 120 -14.42 14.42 -6.82
CA ALA A 120 -13.19 14.50 -6.04
C ALA A 120 -12.77 13.12 -5.51
N TYR A 121 -13.73 12.29 -5.09
CA TYR A 121 -13.44 10.92 -4.70
C TYR A 121 -13.05 10.05 -5.90
N MET A 122 -13.65 10.27 -7.06
CA MET A 122 -13.26 9.60 -8.31
C MET A 122 -11.82 9.95 -8.68
N ASP A 123 -11.45 11.24 -8.69
CA ASP A 123 -10.08 11.68 -9.00
C ASP A 123 -9.06 11.06 -8.04
N THR A 124 -9.36 11.10 -6.72
CA THR A 124 -8.52 10.46 -5.70
C THR A 124 -8.37 8.95 -5.93
N SER A 125 -9.46 8.24 -6.21
CA SER A 125 -9.42 6.79 -6.45
C SER A 125 -8.61 6.45 -7.69
N ILE A 126 -8.78 7.20 -8.80
CA ILE A 126 -8.02 7.00 -10.04
C ILE A 126 -6.53 7.22 -9.80
N ARG A 127 -6.14 8.30 -9.12
CA ARG A 127 -4.73 8.58 -8.81
C ARG A 127 -4.14 7.51 -7.91
N PHE A 128 -4.85 7.12 -6.86
CA PHE A 128 -4.40 6.09 -5.93
C PHE A 128 -4.16 4.74 -6.63
N VAL A 129 -5.10 4.30 -7.47
CA VAL A 129 -4.96 3.08 -8.27
C VAL A 129 -3.85 3.20 -9.30
N ARG A 130 -3.75 4.34 -10.01
CA ARG A 130 -2.67 4.59 -10.95
C ARG A 130 -1.31 4.44 -10.28
N ASP A 131 -1.12 5.09 -9.14
CA ASP A 131 0.17 5.12 -8.44
C ASP A 131 0.56 3.74 -7.94
N PHE A 132 -0.41 2.97 -7.44
CA PHE A 132 -0.21 1.58 -7.11
C PHE A 132 0.23 0.75 -8.34
N LEU A 133 -0.47 0.88 -9.47
CA LEU A 133 -0.14 0.15 -10.70
C LEU A 133 1.22 0.56 -11.28
N VAL A 134 1.56 1.84 -11.25
CA VAL A 134 2.89 2.35 -11.68
C VAL A 134 3.98 1.66 -10.89
N LYS A 135 3.82 1.53 -9.56
CA LYS A 135 4.75 0.81 -8.69
C LYS A 135 4.83 -0.68 -9.06
N GLN A 136 3.70 -1.36 -9.23
CA GLN A 136 3.66 -2.79 -9.57
C GLN A 136 4.29 -3.10 -10.94
N LEU A 137 4.17 -2.18 -11.89
CA LEU A 137 4.74 -2.32 -13.23
C LEU A 137 6.20 -1.85 -13.35
N GLY A 138 6.79 -1.33 -12.26
CA GLY A 138 8.15 -0.82 -12.26
C GLY A 138 8.34 0.43 -13.14
N CYS A 139 7.28 1.19 -13.38
CA CYS A 139 7.36 2.44 -14.11
C CYS A 139 7.95 3.56 -13.25
N THR A 140 8.51 4.59 -13.89
CA THR A 140 9.01 5.77 -13.18
C THR A 140 7.84 6.53 -12.54
N GLU A 141 7.93 6.72 -11.23
CA GLU A 141 6.93 7.45 -10.47
C GLU A 141 7.05 8.96 -10.72
N THR A 142 5.89 9.62 -10.86
CA THR A 142 5.78 11.08 -10.84
C THR A 142 5.19 11.51 -9.48
N ALA A 143 4.32 12.46 -9.38
CA ALA A 143 3.69 12.81 -8.10
C ALA A 143 2.66 11.75 -7.70
N LEU A 144 2.93 11.01 -6.60
CA LEU A 144 2.04 9.98 -6.09
C LEU A 144 0.92 10.56 -5.23
N GLN A 145 -0.25 9.92 -5.27
CA GLN A 145 -1.33 10.17 -4.31
C GLN A 145 -0.97 9.47 -2.99
N PRO A 146 -0.76 10.19 -1.88
CA PRO A 146 -0.45 9.56 -0.61
C PRO A 146 -1.53 8.57 -0.19
N ALA A 147 -1.13 7.43 0.35
CA ALA A 147 -2.05 6.50 0.98
C ALA A 147 -2.65 7.16 2.24
N ASN A 148 -3.95 6.97 2.44
CA ASN A 148 -4.64 7.38 3.66
C ASN A 148 -5.00 6.12 4.45
N ASN A 149 -3.97 5.45 4.96
CA ASN A 149 -4.14 4.24 5.76
C ASN A 149 -4.80 4.58 7.11
N PRO A 150 -5.69 3.72 7.60
CA PRO A 150 -6.30 3.93 8.90
C PRO A 150 -5.25 3.88 10.02
N LEU A 151 -5.30 4.86 10.92
CA LEU A 151 -4.38 4.96 12.08
C LEU A 151 -4.74 4.00 13.21
N GLN A 152 -5.97 3.48 13.23
CA GLN A 152 -6.45 2.59 14.28
C GLN A 152 -6.35 1.14 13.83
N THR A 153 -5.70 0.33 14.64
CA THR A 153 -5.77 -1.13 14.51
C THR A 153 -7.18 -1.63 14.81
N VAL A 154 -7.59 -2.67 14.14
CA VAL A 154 -8.78 -3.46 14.50
C VAL A 154 -8.35 -4.78 15.10
N THR A 155 -9.14 -5.28 16.04
CA THR A 155 -8.97 -6.64 16.54
C THR A 155 -9.62 -7.58 15.53
N LEU A 156 -8.83 -8.49 14.95
CA LEU A 156 -9.35 -9.56 14.14
C LEU A 156 -10.07 -10.56 15.05
N TYR A 157 -11.25 -11.00 14.65
CA TYR A 157 -11.99 -12.04 15.38
C TYR A 157 -11.34 -13.41 15.12
N ALA A 158 -11.43 -14.30 16.10
CA ALA A 158 -10.88 -15.65 15.97
C ALA A 158 -11.65 -16.47 14.94
N ILE A 159 -10.93 -17.01 13.98
CA ILE A 159 -11.41 -18.01 13.03
C ILE A 159 -10.35 -19.10 12.89
N ASN A 160 -10.70 -20.21 12.27
CA ASN A 160 -9.75 -21.27 11.98
C ASN A 160 -9.59 -21.43 10.47
N TYR A 161 -8.39 -21.85 10.06
CA TYR A 161 -8.16 -22.41 8.74
C TYR A 161 -8.90 -23.73 8.55
N CYS A 162 -8.92 -24.25 7.33
CA CYS A 162 -9.55 -25.53 7.01
C CYS A 162 -8.94 -26.72 7.76
N ASP A 163 -7.67 -26.66 8.12
CA ASP A 163 -6.98 -27.68 8.92
C ASP A 163 -7.30 -27.59 10.44
N GLY A 164 -8.15 -26.64 10.82
CA GLY A 164 -8.51 -26.40 12.22
C GLY A 164 -7.54 -25.54 13.00
N SER A 165 -6.42 -25.09 12.42
CA SER A 165 -5.48 -24.20 13.09
C SER A 165 -6.10 -22.80 13.25
N PRO A 166 -5.81 -22.09 14.38
CA PRO A 166 -6.37 -20.76 14.58
C PRO A 166 -5.69 -19.72 13.68
N VAL A 167 -6.48 -18.82 13.13
CA VAL A 167 -6.00 -17.60 12.44
C VAL A 167 -5.90 -16.48 13.47
N ASN A 168 -4.70 -16.25 14.00
CA ASN A 168 -4.47 -15.31 15.07
C ASN A 168 -3.56 -14.13 14.69
N GLU A 169 -3.17 -14.04 13.40
CA GLU A 169 -2.29 -12.98 12.98
C GLU A 169 -3.03 -11.63 13.00
N VAL A 170 -2.40 -10.68 13.59
CA VAL A 170 -2.81 -9.28 13.59
C VAL A 170 -1.69 -8.45 12.98
N CYS A 171 -2.04 -7.37 12.29
CA CYS A 171 -1.07 -6.39 11.86
C CYS A 171 -0.37 -5.86 13.11
N SER A 172 0.88 -6.24 13.31
CA SER A 172 1.66 -5.61 14.36
C SER A 172 1.84 -4.15 13.97
N THR A 173 1.43 -3.25 14.85
CA THR A 173 1.74 -1.81 14.74
C THR A 173 3.22 -1.54 14.96
N SER A 174 4.06 -2.59 14.99
CA SER A 174 5.50 -2.45 14.96
C SER A 174 5.91 -1.97 13.58
N GLY A 175 5.79 -0.65 13.41
CA GLY A 175 6.60 0.09 12.50
C GLY A 175 6.21 0.13 11.06
N LEU A 176 5.19 0.85 10.76
CA LEU A 176 5.51 2.14 10.23
C LEU A 176 5.47 3.10 11.43
N THR A 177 6.45 3.07 12.29
CA THR A 177 6.98 4.32 12.77
C THR A 177 7.19 5.11 11.49
N GLU A 178 6.39 6.15 11.18
CA GLU A 178 6.98 7.34 10.56
C GLU A 178 8.31 7.40 11.26
N ASP A 179 9.38 7.13 10.50
CA ASP A 179 10.71 7.12 11.06
C ASP A 179 10.79 8.38 11.90
N GLN A 180 11.05 8.26 13.21
CA GLN A 180 11.24 9.42 14.09
C GLN A 180 12.49 10.20 13.67
N TRP A 181 12.99 9.92 12.47
CA TRP A 181 14.12 10.52 11.80
C TRP A 181 13.59 11.56 10.82
N SER A 182 13.61 12.81 11.20
CA SER A 182 13.36 13.88 10.24
C SER A 182 14.63 14.09 9.41
N LEU A 183 14.61 13.70 8.15
CA LEU A 183 15.59 14.17 7.19
C LEU A 183 15.27 15.64 6.87
N ASN A 184 16.11 16.53 7.38
CA ASN A 184 15.99 17.97 7.18
C ASN A 184 16.91 18.40 6.04
N ILE A 185 16.34 19.08 5.04
CA ILE A 185 17.08 19.70 3.93
C ILE A 185 16.60 21.15 3.81
N TYR A 186 17.47 22.09 4.12
CA TYR A 186 17.13 23.51 4.04
C TYR A 186 18.36 24.40 3.74
N PRO A 187 18.14 25.60 3.15
CA PRO A 187 16.90 26.02 2.51
C PRO A 187 16.61 25.23 1.24
N ASN A 188 15.34 25.04 0.91
CA ASN A 188 14.92 24.41 -0.34
C ASN A 188 13.71 25.19 -0.89
N PRO A 189 13.85 25.94 -2.02
CA PRO A 189 15.04 26.07 -2.89
C PRO A 189 16.26 26.72 -2.23
N SER A 190 17.45 26.40 -2.77
CA SER A 190 18.74 26.91 -2.30
C SER A 190 19.52 27.61 -3.42
N THR A 191 20.33 28.60 -3.06
CA THR A 191 21.32 29.20 -3.96
C THR A 191 22.65 28.44 -3.99
N GLY A 192 22.70 27.24 -3.38
CA GLY A 192 23.87 26.36 -3.38
C GLY A 192 24.31 25.91 -1.98
N GLN A 193 24.05 26.69 -0.95
CA GLN A 193 24.35 26.26 0.43
C GLN A 193 23.16 25.49 1.00
N LEU A 194 23.39 24.25 1.42
CA LEU A 194 22.38 23.36 1.97
C LEU A 194 22.82 22.76 3.30
N TYR A 195 21.91 22.75 4.25
CA TYR A 195 21.97 21.89 5.43
C TYR A 195 21.24 20.58 5.17
N ILE A 196 21.90 19.46 5.46
CA ILE A 196 21.36 18.12 5.38
C ILE A 196 21.65 17.42 6.70
N SER A 197 20.61 17.17 7.48
CA SER A 197 20.75 16.49 8.78
C SER A 197 19.65 15.45 8.98
N VAL A 198 19.96 14.46 9.81
CA VAL A 198 19.03 13.43 10.24
C VAL A 198 19.03 13.37 11.75
N ASP A 199 17.87 13.60 12.38
CA ASP A 199 17.78 13.56 13.83
C ASP A 199 18.02 12.13 14.36
N GLY A 200 19.04 11.97 15.22
CA GLY A 200 19.28 10.74 15.98
C GLY A 200 19.98 9.59 15.23
N ALA A 201 20.46 9.79 14.00
CA ALA A 201 21.24 8.80 13.27
C ALA A 201 22.46 9.41 12.59
N GLN A 202 23.48 8.59 12.36
CA GLN A 202 24.64 8.98 11.55
C GLN A 202 24.42 8.60 10.09
N ILE A 203 24.91 9.45 9.19
CA ILE A 203 24.86 9.22 7.75
C ILE A 203 26.12 8.46 7.34
N ASP A 204 25.97 7.20 6.96
CA ASP A 204 27.06 6.38 6.44
C ASP A 204 27.43 6.75 5.01
N GLN A 205 26.43 7.02 4.18
CA GLN A 205 26.63 7.41 2.79
C GLN A 205 25.66 8.52 2.39
N LEU A 206 26.17 9.47 1.62
CA LEU A 206 25.40 10.54 0.99
C LEU A 206 25.69 10.55 -0.51
N HIS A 207 24.66 10.51 -1.32
CA HIS A 207 24.76 10.50 -2.76
C HIS A 207 23.83 11.56 -3.36
N VAL A 208 24.36 12.43 -4.20
CA VAL A 208 23.60 13.47 -4.92
C VAL A 208 23.58 13.18 -6.40
N THR A 209 22.38 13.09 -6.97
CA THR A 209 22.16 12.84 -8.39
C THR A 209 21.23 13.89 -9.00
N ASP A 210 21.33 14.08 -10.32
CA ASP A 210 20.32 14.81 -11.09
C ASP A 210 19.16 13.91 -11.53
N LEU A 211 18.19 14.49 -12.24
CA LEU A 211 17.02 13.78 -12.77
C LEU A 211 17.34 12.63 -13.75
N LEU A 212 18.54 12.62 -14.31
CA LEU A 212 19.02 11.59 -15.25
C LEU A 212 19.85 10.51 -14.53
N GLY A 213 19.99 10.62 -13.19
CA GLY A 213 20.77 9.69 -12.38
C GLY A 213 22.29 9.93 -12.43
N LYS A 214 22.74 11.05 -13.02
CA LYS A 214 24.16 11.40 -13.02
C LYS A 214 24.57 11.81 -11.60
N THR A 215 25.61 11.19 -11.07
CA THR A 215 26.20 11.50 -9.77
C THR A 215 26.97 12.82 -9.82
N HIS A 216 26.67 13.70 -8.87
CA HIS A 216 27.36 14.98 -8.65
C HIS A 216 28.19 14.99 -7.38
N LEU A 217 27.79 14.21 -6.37
CA LEU A 217 28.51 14.01 -5.12
C LEU A 217 28.27 12.61 -4.59
N PHE A 218 29.33 11.99 -4.07
CA PHE A 218 29.25 10.77 -3.27
C PHE A 218 30.21 10.90 -2.10
N MET A 219 29.72 10.64 -0.89
CA MET A 219 30.51 10.69 0.35
C MET A 219 30.19 9.49 1.21
N GLU A 220 31.21 8.99 1.91
CA GLU A 220 31.09 7.96 2.95
C GLU A 220 31.47 8.54 4.31
N SER A 221 30.88 8.01 5.37
CA SER A 221 31.14 8.43 6.76
C SER A 221 30.94 9.93 6.96
N VAL A 222 29.76 10.44 6.61
CA VAL A 222 29.44 11.87 6.58
C VAL A 222 29.40 12.42 8.00
N GLN A 223 30.27 13.39 8.28
CA GLN A 223 30.40 14.05 9.59
C GLN A 223 29.91 15.51 9.59
N GLN A 224 29.63 16.04 8.41
CA GLN A 224 29.22 17.44 8.22
C GLN A 224 27.72 17.48 7.88
N GLU A 225 27.09 18.60 8.24
CA GLU A 225 25.70 18.90 7.92
C GLU A 225 25.57 19.99 6.85
N GLU A 226 26.64 20.76 6.62
CA GLU A 226 26.67 21.86 5.64
C GLU A 226 27.35 21.40 4.35
N PHE A 227 26.70 21.66 3.22
CA PHE A 227 27.16 21.29 1.90
C PHE A 227 27.09 22.48 0.92
N ASP A 228 28.12 22.63 0.11
CA ASP A 228 28.19 23.64 -0.94
C ASP A 228 27.92 22.99 -2.30
N PHE A 229 26.78 23.30 -2.88
CA PHE A 229 26.35 22.90 -4.21
C PHE A 229 26.24 24.09 -5.17
N SER A 230 26.90 25.23 -4.87
CA SER A 230 26.88 26.43 -5.73
C SER A 230 27.42 26.18 -7.15
N PHE A 231 28.15 25.09 -7.34
CA PHE A 231 28.65 24.66 -8.65
C PHE A 231 27.59 23.95 -9.51
N LEU A 232 26.43 23.55 -8.92
CA LEU A 232 25.36 22.89 -9.66
C LEU A 232 24.53 23.93 -10.44
N PRO A 233 24.15 23.66 -11.69
CA PRO A 233 23.17 24.47 -12.42
C PRO A 233 21.80 24.53 -11.73
N ASN A 234 21.00 25.55 -12.09
CA ASN A 234 19.60 25.58 -11.68
C ASN A 234 18.88 24.29 -12.09
N GLY A 235 18.21 23.64 -11.15
CA GLY A 235 17.57 22.39 -11.41
C GLY A 235 17.11 21.63 -10.16
N THR A 236 16.47 20.50 -10.38
CA THR A 236 16.07 19.58 -9.33
C THR A 236 17.10 18.45 -9.22
N TYR A 237 17.50 18.16 -7.99
CA TYR A 237 18.44 17.12 -7.64
C TYR A 237 17.85 16.22 -6.57
N PHE A 238 18.40 15.02 -6.41
CA PHE A 238 18.05 14.10 -5.35
C PHE A 238 19.27 13.88 -4.44
N VAL A 239 19.04 13.95 -3.14
CA VAL A 239 19.96 13.41 -2.14
C VAL A 239 19.43 12.07 -1.66
N SER A 240 20.27 11.05 -1.76
CA SER A 240 20.04 9.72 -1.19
C SER A 240 21.00 9.53 -0.03
N LEU A 241 20.46 9.11 1.11
CA LEU A 241 21.23 8.85 2.32
C LEU A 241 21.10 7.39 2.70
N ARG A 242 22.21 6.80 3.13
CA ARG A 242 22.23 5.55 3.86
C ARG A 242 22.68 5.81 5.29
N LEU A 243 21.87 5.38 6.25
CA LEU A 243 22.13 5.57 7.67
C LEU A 243 22.90 4.37 8.26
N SER A 244 23.55 4.59 9.41
CA SER A 244 24.32 3.57 10.14
C SER A 244 23.50 2.34 10.58
N ASN A 245 22.18 2.46 10.63
CA ASN A 245 21.24 1.36 10.88
C ASN A 245 20.82 0.60 9.61
N GLY A 246 21.38 0.98 8.43
CA GLY A 246 21.09 0.37 7.13
C GLY A 246 19.86 0.91 6.41
N GLN A 247 19.13 1.87 6.98
CA GLN A 247 18.00 2.52 6.31
C GLN A 247 18.48 3.45 5.20
N GLU A 248 17.67 3.57 4.14
CA GLU A 248 17.93 4.45 3.00
C GLU A 248 16.80 5.45 2.85
N HIS A 249 17.18 6.71 2.65
CA HIS A 249 16.24 7.82 2.45
C HIS A 249 16.62 8.60 1.20
N MET A 250 15.61 9.07 0.46
CA MET A 250 15.79 9.93 -0.70
C MET A 250 14.86 11.14 -0.61
N ARG A 251 15.39 12.33 -0.90
CA ARG A 251 14.59 13.57 -0.96
C ARG A 251 15.06 14.45 -2.12
N PRO A 252 14.13 15.12 -2.80
CA PRO A 252 14.48 16.13 -3.79
C PRO A 252 14.85 17.46 -3.13
N PHE A 253 15.77 18.18 -3.77
CA PHE A 253 16.05 19.58 -3.48
C PHE A 253 16.24 20.39 -4.78
N ILE A 254 16.08 21.69 -4.69
CA ILE A 254 16.11 22.59 -5.86
C ILE A 254 17.28 23.59 -5.68
N ILE A 255 18.11 23.69 -6.71
CA ILE A 255 19.10 24.78 -6.84
C ILE A 255 18.51 25.86 -7.74
N GLN A 256 18.54 27.10 -7.24
CA GLN A 256 18.03 28.28 -7.94
C GLN A 256 18.90 29.50 -7.60
N HIS A 257 19.84 29.84 -8.51
CA HIS A 257 20.70 31.01 -8.42
C HIS A 257 19.98 32.28 -8.82
#